data_38e95996f6a600baf5b25cc87296b9cf
#
_entry.id   38e95996f6a600baf5b25cc87296b9cf
#
_cell.length_a   1.000
_cell.length_b   1.000
_cell.length_c   1.000
_cell.angle_alpha   90.00
_cell.angle_beta   90.00
_cell.angle_gamma   90.00
#
_symmetry.space_group_name_H-M   'P 1'
#
loop_
_entity.id
_entity.type
_entity.pdbx_description
1 polymer ?
#
loop_
_entity_poly.entity_id
_entity_poly.type
_entity_poly.pdbx_seq_one_letter_code
_entity_poly.pdbx_strand_id
1 'polypeptide(L)'
;MWIVYLKEMRSLLRDRKTLIFTILIPIFAVPLIGFGFAYVAQSINARAQAQEIKYAIFGAHNAPAVAALFARESGFRTVPLDKSVNIKDAIGDGRIKVAFNLPERFDEVINSSQQAGLELHFNSADAGDIVRKRVGAVVEKYNSALRQKALADFKLTPPQLAFVLNPVRLDERSTANQRERIGALIGGMLPYFLLFVCLLAATYPAIDLGAGEKEAGTLETLLLAPIARSELVMGKFMVLFSVGLAAALLMVTSLGVVLRFFAARIDADLAAVVSTLGLGDLALVGLMLVPTAAIFASVLLAMSIYAKSYKEATGMMQPLVMVTILPVVLAMVPGVELNWLWASVPLTNIALAMKEIVKGTMDYQKFLMILFSSSVIAALLLAWCRNWFGREQVLFRD
;
A
#
# COMPACT_ATOMS: atom_id res chain seq x y z
N MET A 1 -17.18 37.18 -3.51
CA MET A 1 -16.67 35.85 -3.20
C MET A 1 -17.72 34.75 -3.33
N TRP A 2 -18.83 34.76 -2.56
CA TRP A 2 -19.83 33.67 -2.53
C TRP A 2 -20.57 33.48 -3.88
N ILE A 3 -20.85 34.57 -4.59
CA ILE A 3 -21.48 34.51 -5.92
C ILE A 3 -20.59 33.77 -6.94
N VAL A 4 -19.28 34.06 -6.90
CA VAL A 4 -18.30 33.37 -7.75
C VAL A 4 -18.26 31.87 -7.42
N TYR A 5 -18.15 31.54 -6.13
CA TYR A 5 -18.17 30.16 -5.67
C TYR A 5 -19.41 29.40 -6.18
N LEU A 6 -20.61 29.95 -5.97
CA LEU A 6 -21.86 29.30 -6.39
C LEU A 6 -21.98 29.17 -7.91
N LYS A 7 -21.54 30.16 -8.66
CA LYS A 7 -21.53 30.11 -10.14
C LYS A 7 -20.62 28.98 -10.62
N GLU A 8 -19.37 28.94 -10.14
CA GLU A 8 -18.39 27.94 -10.54
C GLU A 8 -18.78 26.54 -10.07
N MET A 9 -19.26 26.39 -8.85
CA MET A 9 -19.73 25.10 -8.33
C MET A 9 -20.92 24.56 -9.14
N ARG A 10 -21.88 25.43 -9.54
CA ARG A 10 -22.98 25.01 -10.41
C ARG A 10 -22.50 24.60 -11.80
N SER A 11 -21.50 25.26 -12.35
CA SER A 11 -20.88 24.89 -13.62
C SER A 11 -20.25 23.51 -13.54
N LEU A 12 -19.43 23.25 -12.50
CA LEU A 12 -18.79 21.95 -12.28
C LEU A 12 -19.78 20.82 -12.04
N LEU A 13 -20.85 21.06 -11.28
CA LEU A 13 -21.91 20.06 -11.05
C LEU A 13 -22.74 19.73 -12.30
N ARG A 14 -22.64 20.51 -13.37
CA ARG A 14 -23.26 20.21 -14.68
C ARG A 14 -22.29 19.49 -15.62
N ASP A 15 -20.99 19.55 -15.36
CA ASP A 15 -20.02 18.82 -16.15
C ASP A 15 -19.94 17.35 -15.72
N ARG A 16 -20.45 16.48 -16.60
CA ARG A 16 -20.47 15.02 -16.37
C ARG A 16 -19.08 14.43 -16.20
N LYS A 17 -18.08 14.97 -16.90
CA LYS A 17 -16.70 14.45 -16.80
C LYS A 17 -16.13 14.73 -15.42
N THR A 18 -16.23 15.97 -14.95
CA THR A 18 -15.79 16.35 -13.61
C THR A 18 -16.50 15.56 -12.52
N LEU A 19 -17.81 15.34 -12.62
CA LEU A 19 -18.57 14.53 -11.67
C LEU A 19 -18.09 13.07 -11.62
N ILE A 20 -17.81 12.47 -12.77
CA ILE A 20 -17.29 11.09 -12.83
C ILE A 20 -15.94 11.02 -12.12
N PHE A 21 -15.00 11.92 -12.41
CA PHE A 21 -13.68 11.91 -11.81
C PHE A 21 -13.70 12.28 -10.32
N THR A 22 -14.57 13.19 -9.90
CA THR A 22 -14.61 13.69 -8.52
C THR A 22 -15.46 12.82 -7.59
N ILE A 23 -16.52 12.17 -8.08
CA ILE A 23 -17.47 11.43 -7.26
C ILE A 23 -17.37 9.92 -7.53
N LEU A 24 -17.48 9.52 -8.81
CA LEU A 24 -17.60 8.10 -9.14
C LEU A 24 -16.29 7.33 -8.89
N ILE A 25 -15.17 7.91 -9.31
CA ILE A 25 -13.85 7.25 -9.13
C ILE A 25 -13.51 7.06 -7.65
N PRO A 26 -13.58 8.06 -6.75
CA PRO A 26 -13.32 7.85 -5.33
C PRO A 26 -14.23 6.81 -4.69
N ILE A 27 -15.49 6.78 -5.07
CA ILE A 27 -16.47 5.86 -4.47
C ILE A 27 -16.27 4.42 -4.93
N PHE A 28 -16.00 4.20 -6.21
CA PHE A 28 -16.05 2.87 -6.81
C PHE A 28 -14.68 2.33 -7.23
N ALA A 29 -13.89 3.11 -7.93
CA ALA A 29 -12.66 2.58 -8.55
C ALA A 29 -11.62 2.19 -7.52
N VAL A 30 -11.38 3.03 -6.51
CA VAL A 30 -10.32 2.77 -5.52
C VAL A 30 -10.67 1.59 -4.60
N PRO A 31 -11.87 1.51 -4.00
CA PRO A 31 -12.29 0.31 -3.28
C PRO A 31 -12.29 -0.94 -4.16
N LEU A 32 -12.82 -0.85 -5.38
CA LEU A 32 -12.90 -1.99 -6.30
C LEU A 32 -11.52 -2.52 -6.69
N ILE A 33 -10.57 -1.62 -7.01
CA ILE A 33 -9.19 -2.00 -7.32
C ILE A 33 -8.52 -2.63 -6.09
N GLY A 34 -8.66 -2.03 -4.90
CA GLY A 34 -8.09 -2.56 -3.66
C GLY A 34 -8.61 -3.97 -3.33
N PHE A 35 -9.93 -4.17 -3.43
CA PHE A 35 -10.56 -5.48 -3.24
C PHE A 35 -10.19 -6.47 -4.33
N GLY A 36 -10.21 -6.03 -5.59
CA GLY A 36 -9.81 -6.86 -6.71
C GLY A 36 -8.39 -7.38 -6.53
N PHE A 37 -7.47 -6.50 -6.12
CA PHE A 37 -6.09 -6.88 -5.87
C PHE A 37 -5.96 -7.86 -4.67
N ALA A 38 -6.66 -7.59 -3.56
CA ALA A 38 -6.68 -8.47 -2.40
C ALA A 38 -7.25 -9.85 -2.74
N TYR A 39 -8.37 -9.89 -3.48
CA TYR A 39 -9.00 -11.14 -3.93
C TYR A 39 -8.10 -11.95 -4.87
N VAL A 40 -7.47 -11.28 -5.84
CA VAL A 40 -6.52 -11.92 -6.77
C VAL A 40 -5.31 -12.44 -6.01
N ALA A 41 -4.72 -11.64 -5.12
CA ALA A 41 -3.58 -12.08 -4.29
C ALA A 41 -3.92 -13.28 -3.42
N GLN A 42 -5.09 -13.27 -2.77
CA GLN A 42 -5.58 -14.41 -1.99
C GLN A 42 -5.81 -15.65 -2.87
N SER A 43 -6.42 -15.48 -4.05
CA SER A 43 -6.68 -16.59 -4.98
C SER A 43 -5.38 -17.20 -5.53
N ILE A 44 -4.37 -16.37 -5.82
CA ILE A 44 -3.04 -16.82 -6.24
C ILE A 44 -2.37 -17.60 -5.11
N ASN A 45 -2.39 -17.06 -3.87
CA ASN A 45 -1.81 -17.74 -2.72
C ASN A 45 -2.52 -19.06 -2.41
N ALA A 46 -3.85 -19.10 -2.45
CA ALA A 46 -4.63 -20.32 -2.25
C ALA A 46 -4.32 -21.37 -3.33
N ARG A 47 -4.26 -20.97 -4.60
CA ARG A 47 -3.87 -21.86 -5.71
C ARG A 47 -2.44 -22.36 -5.55
N ALA A 48 -1.49 -21.49 -5.18
CA ALA A 48 -0.11 -21.87 -4.98
C ALA A 48 0.08 -22.85 -3.80
N GLN A 49 -0.74 -22.72 -2.75
CA GLN A 49 -0.76 -23.68 -1.64
C GLN A 49 -1.43 -25.01 -2.02
N ALA A 50 -2.50 -24.97 -2.81
CA ALA A 50 -3.21 -26.17 -3.28
C ALA A 50 -2.53 -26.87 -4.45
N GLN A 51 -1.63 -26.19 -5.16
CA GLN A 51 -0.96 -26.76 -6.32
C GLN A 51 0.00 -27.89 -5.93
N GLU A 52 -0.12 -29.04 -6.60
CA GLU A 52 0.84 -30.13 -6.47
C GLU A 52 2.24 -29.68 -6.92
N ILE A 53 3.21 -29.88 -6.05
CA ILE A 53 4.62 -29.65 -6.37
C ILE A 53 5.14 -30.89 -7.10
N LYS A 54 5.32 -30.77 -8.41
CA LYS A 54 5.98 -31.80 -9.22
C LYS A 54 7.45 -31.79 -8.88
N TYR A 55 7.98 -32.91 -8.44
CA TYR A 55 9.39 -33.02 -8.05
C TYR A 55 10.06 -34.24 -8.67
N ALA A 56 11.37 -34.15 -8.82
CA ALA A 56 12.24 -35.29 -9.16
C ALA A 56 13.30 -35.47 -8.08
N ILE A 57 13.64 -36.72 -7.78
CA ILE A 57 14.73 -37.10 -6.89
C ILE A 57 15.80 -37.80 -7.67
N PHE A 58 16.97 -37.21 -7.78
CA PHE A 58 18.17 -37.83 -8.30
C PHE A 58 18.90 -38.51 -7.14
N GLY A 59 19.26 -39.79 -7.33
CA GLY A 59 19.85 -40.59 -6.25
C GLY A 59 18.85 -41.13 -5.22
N ALA A 60 17.57 -41.35 -5.58
CA ALA A 60 16.54 -41.84 -4.66
C ALA A 60 16.92 -43.16 -3.95
N HIS A 61 17.77 -44.02 -4.57
CA HIS A 61 18.27 -45.23 -4.00
C HIS A 61 19.28 -45.01 -2.85
N ASN A 62 19.88 -43.82 -2.78
CA ASN A 62 20.85 -43.45 -1.74
C ASN A 62 20.17 -43.03 -0.41
N ALA A 63 18.84 -42.70 -0.47
CA ALA A 63 18.04 -42.31 0.68
C ALA A 63 16.57 -42.71 0.49
N PRO A 64 16.23 -44.01 0.53
CA PRO A 64 14.86 -44.49 0.33
C PRO A 64 13.88 -43.94 1.36
N ALA A 65 14.33 -43.66 2.57
CA ALA A 65 13.51 -43.04 3.63
C ALA A 65 13.06 -41.63 3.28
N VAL A 66 13.95 -40.82 2.72
CA VAL A 66 13.62 -39.46 2.24
C VAL A 66 12.67 -39.50 1.06
N ALA A 67 12.94 -40.39 0.09
CA ALA A 67 12.08 -40.57 -1.07
C ALA A 67 10.67 -41.02 -0.67
N ALA A 68 10.54 -41.98 0.25
CA ALA A 68 9.27 -42.43 0.79
C ALA A 68 8.51 -41.34 1.55
N LEU A 69 9.21 -40.44 2.27
CA LEU A 69 8.60 -39.35 2.99
C LEU A 69 7.94 -38.35 2.03
N PHE A 70 8.63 -37.90 0.99
CA PHE A 70 8.09 -37.01 -0.03
C PHE A 70 6.94 -37.66 -0.82
N ALA A 71 7.01 -38.98 -1.09
CA ALA A 71 5.96 -39.70 -1.78
C ALA A 71 4.65 -39.83 -0.97
N ARG A 72 4.73 -39.78 0.37
CA ARG A 72 3.58 -39.84 1.28
C ARG A 72 3.00 -38.48 1.62
N GLU A 73 3.74 -37.40 1.38
CA GLU A 73 3.29 -36.06 1.75
C GLU A 73 2.29 -35.52 0.72
N SER A 74 1.12 -35.08 1.22
CA SER A 74 0.08 -34.51 0.36
C SER A 74 0.56 -33.26 -0.35
N GLY A 75 0.21 -33.13 -1.64
CA GLY A 75 0.58 -31.96 -2.45
C GLY A 75 1.99 -32.03 -3.05
N PHE A 76 2.63 -33.21 -3.02
CA PHE A 76 3.84 -33.51 -3.77
C PHE A 76 3.60 -34.64 -4.75
N ARG A 77 4.09 -34.49 -6.00
CA ARG A 77 3.97 -35.50 -7.04
C ARG A 77 5.31 -35.81 -7.67
N THR A 78 5.73 -37.06 -7.60
CA THR A 78 6.97 -37.51 -8.22
C THR A 78 6.84 -37.55 -9.74
N VAL A 79 7.84 -37.00 -10.42
CA VAL A 79 8.01 -37.10 -11.87
C VAL A 79 9.32 -37.83 -12.13
N PRO A 80 9.30 -39.05 -12.72
CA PRO A 80 10.53 -39.75 -13.07
C PRO A 80 11.25 -38.96 -14.18
N LEU A 81 12.53 -38.67 -13.96
CA LEU A 81 13.39 -38.04 -14.95
C LEU A 81 14.66 -38.89 -15.12
N ASP A 82 15.10 -39.05 -16.37
CA ASP A 82 16.37 -39.70 -16.67
C ASP A 82 17.56 -38.88 -16.16
N LYS A 83 18.62 -39.57 -15.74
CA LYS A 83 19.86 -38.92 -15.25
C LYS A 83 20.53 -38.00 -16.29
N SER A 84 20.21 -38.18 -17.58
CA SER A 84 20.72 -37.35 -18.67
C SER A 84 20.04 -35.97 -18.81
N VAL A 85 18.92 -35.76 -18.13
CA VAL A 85 18.13 -34.53 -18.25
C VAL A 85 18.77 -33.43 -17.40
N ASN A 86 19.01 -32.27 -18.02
CA ASN A 86 19.50 -31.08 -17.31
C ASN A 86 18.39 -30.57 -16.37
N ILE A 87 18.70 -30.50 -15.07
CA ILE A 87 17.77 -30.06 -14.02
C ILE A 87 17.26 -28.66 -14.31
N LYS A 88 18.14 -27.75 -14.78
CA LYS A 88 17.78 -26.35 -15.06
C LYS A 88 16.75 -26.27 -16.19
N ASP A 89 16.90 -27.07 -17.23
CA ASP A 89 15.97 -27.08 -18.37
C ASP A 89 14.63 -27.72 -17.98
N ALA A 90 14.65 -28.79 -17.18
CA ALA A 90 13.43 -29.44 -16.69
C ALA A 90 12.60 -28.55 -15.78
N ILE A 91 13.24 -27.68 -14.98
CA ILE A 91 12.57 -26.67 -14.16
C ILE A 91 12.08 -25.50 -15.04
N GLY A 92 12.90 -25.05 -16.00
CA GLY A 92 12.54 -23.96 -16.92
C GLY A 92 11.35 -24.28 -17.80
N ASP A 93 11.27 -25.53 -18.29
CA ASP A 93 10.16 -26.08 -19.10
C ASP A 93 8.90 -26.38 -18.27
N GLY A 94 8.95 -26.23 -16.93
CA GLY A 94 7.83 -26.52 -16.04
C GLY A 94 7.47 -28.01 -15.90
N ARG A 95 8.32 -28.91 -16.37
CA ARG A 95 8.14 -30.38 -16.20
C ARG A 95 8.17 -30.73 -14.72
N ILE A 96 9.09 -30.13 -13.95
CA ILE A 96 9.18 -30.21 -12.51
C ILE A 96 9.29 -28.81 -11.92
N LYS A 97 8.88 -28.65 -10.66
CA LYS A 97 9.07 -27.40 -9.90
C LYS A 97 10.32 -27.46 -9.02
N VAL A 98 10.70 -28.67 -8.63
CA VAL A 98 11.79 -28.94 -7.68
C VAL A 98 12.56 -30.18 -8.09
N ALA A 99 13.86 -30.13 -7.94
CA ALA A 99 14.71 -31.30 -8.01
C ALA A 99 15.52 -31.44 -6.73
N PHE A 100 15.57 -32.66 -6.21
CA PHE A 100 16.44 -33.06 -5.11
C PHE A 100 17.61 -33.86 -5.66
N ASN A 101 18.80 -33.51 -5.22
CA ASN A 101 20.00 -34.29 -5.51
C ASN A 101 20.53 -34.89 -4.20
N LEU A 102 20.52 -36.23 -4.12
CA LEU A 102 20.97 -36.99 -2.96
C LEU A 102 22.36 -37.56 -3.25
N PRO A 103 23.37 -37.24 -2.44
CA PRO A 103 24.73 -37.81 -2.62
C PRO A 103 24.76 -39.31 -2.42
N GLU A 104 25.73 -39.98 -3.04
CA GLU A 104 25.82 -41.46 -3.12
C GLU A 104 25.88 -42.15 -1.74
N ARG A 105 26.37 -41.48 -0.72
CA ARG A 105 26.55 -42.06 0.65
C ARG A 105 25.61 -41.40 1.68
N PHE A 106 24.45 -40.88 1.29
CA PHE A 106 23.55 -40.14 2.17
C PHE A 106 23.15 -40.94 3.41
N ASP A 107 22.63 -42.16 3.25
CA ASP A 107 22.17 -42.98 4.38
C ASP A 107 23.36 -43.50 5.23
N GLU A 108 24.53 -43.75 4.65
CA GLU A 108 25.73 -44.13 5.41
C GLU A 108 26.18 -42.99 6.34
N VAL A 109 26.16 -41.77 5.83
CA VAL A 109 26.51 -40.55 6.63
C VAL A 109 25.51 -40.34 7.75
N ILE A 110 24.21 -40.47 7.48
CA ILE A 110 23.17 -40.35 8.52
C ILE A 110 23.31 -41.47 9.57
N ASN A 111 23.54 -42.71 9.15
CA ASN A 111 23.70 -43.85 10.08
C ASN A 111 24.99 -43.75 10.93
N SER A 112 25.99 -43.04 10.43
CA SER A 112 27.20 -42.71 11.21
C SER A 112 27.06 -41.52 12.13
N SER A 113 25.81 -40.98 12.30
CA SER A 113 25.49 -39.79 13.12
C SER A 113 26.18 -38.53 12.64
N GLN A 114 26.43 -38.43 11.33
CA GLN A 114 27.00 -37.26 10.68
C GLN A 114 25.93 -36.50 9.89
N GLN A 115 26.18 -35.23 9.65
CA GLN A 115 25.26 -34.40 8.87
C GLN A 115 25.40 -34.66 7.39
N ALA A 116 24.30 -35.09 6.73
CA ALA A 116 24.24 -35.26 5.29
C ALA A 116 23.60 -34.01 4.64
N GLY A 117 24.13 -33.64 3.47
CA GLY A 117 23.58 -32.54 2.67
C GLY A 117 22.50 -33.01 1.69
N LEU A 118 21.39 -32.33 1.62
CA LEU A 118 20.36 -32.48 0.60
C LEU A 118 20.36 -31.22 -0.27
N GLU A 119 20.72 -31.38 -1.56
CA GLU A 119 20.70 -30.25 -2.49
C GLU A 119 19.29 -30.06 -3.05
N LEU A 120 18.81 -28.83 -2.95
CA LEU A 120 17.50 -28.40 -3.44
C LEU A 120 17.67 -27.44 -4.63
N HIS A 121 17.22 -27.85 -5.82
CA HIS A 121 17.17 -27.02 -7.01
C HIS A 121 15.74 -26.55 -7.27
N PHE A 122 15.52 -25.25 -7.35
CA PHE A 122 14.22 -24.63 -7.64
C PHE A 122 14.40 -23.27 -8.30
N ASN A 123 13.36 -22.78 -8.97
CA ASN A 123 13.36 -21.44 -9.52
C ASN A 123 12.90 -20.44 -8.45
N SER A 124 13.80 -19.59 -7.97
CA SER A 124 13.49 -18.56 -6.95
C SER A 124 12.59 -17.44 -7.47
N ALA A 125 12.51 -17.24 -8.79
CA ALA A 125 11.66 -16.21 -9.40
C ALA A 125 10.18 -16.64 -9.52
N ASP A 126 9.90 -17.96 -9.46
CA ASP A 126 8.57 -18.54 -9.63
C ASP A 126 8.08 -19.14 -8.30
N ALA A 127 7.33 -18.38 -7.50
CA ALA A 127 6.75 -18.83 -6.23
C ALA A 127 7.74 -19.56 -5.27
N GLY A 128 9.03 -19.28 -5.42
CA GLY A 128 10.13 -20.01 -4.76
C GLY A 128 10.04 -20.02 -3.24
N ASP A 129 9.51 -18.99 -2.63
CA ASP A 129 9.34 -18.93 -1.17
C ASP A 129 8.30 -19.91 -0.63
N ILE A 130 7.20 -20.15 -1.37
CA ILE A 130 6.16 -21.12 -0.98
C ILE A 130 6.70 -22.54 -1.14
N VAL A 131 7.36 -22.81 -2.24
CA VAL A 131 8.00 -24.11 -2.52
C VAL A 131 9.04 -24.42 -1.46
N ARG A 132 9.94 -23.48 -1.18
CA ARG A 132 10.99 -23.62 -0.16
C ARG A 132 10.42 -23.87 1.24
N LYS A 133 9.38 -23.15 1.66
CA LYS A 133 8.71 -23.35 2.95
C LYS A 133 8.07 -24.73 3.05
N ARG A 134 7.37 -25.18 2.01
CA ARG A 134 6.73 -26.50 1.98
C ARG A 134 7.76 -27.64 2.03
N VAL A 135 8.82 -27.54 1.22
CA VAL A 135 9.93 -28.50 1.26
C VAL A 135 10.63 -28.50 2.61
N GLY A 136 10.92 -27.32 3.15
CA GLY A 136 11.54 -27.16 4.47
C GLY A 136 10.73 -27.81 5.59
N ALA A 137 9.39 -27.72 5.55
CA ALA A 137 8.52 -28.37 6.51
C ALA A 137 8.61 -29.91 6.44
N VAL A 138 8.73 -30.48 5.25
CA VAL A 138 8.91 -31.94 5.06
C VAL A 138 10.28 -32.39 5.57
N VAL A 139 11.34 -31.65 5.24
CA VAL A 139 12.70 -31.94 5.72
C VAL A 139 12.77 -31.83 7.26
N GLU A 140 12.07 -30.86 7.85
CA GLU A 140 12.04 -30.71 9.31
C GLU A 140 11.30 -31.85 10.00
N LYS A 141 10.23 -32.42 9.40
CA LYS A 141 9.60 -33.66 9.87
C LYS A 141 10.61 -34.82 9.90
N TYR A 142 11.42 -34.95 8.82
CA TYR A 142 12.46 -35.98 8.74
C TYR A 142 13.52 -35.78 9.81
N ASN A 143 14.03 -34.56 9.95
CA ASN A 143 15.04 -34.21 10.97
C ASN A 143 14.50 -34.47 12.39
N SER A 144 13.25 -34.16 12.65
CA SER A 144 12.62 -34.41 13.96
C SER A 144 12.52 -35.90 14.26
N ALA A 145 12.16 -36.72 13.27
CA ALA A 145 12.12 -38.17 13.43
C ALA A 145 13.51 -38.78 13.67
N LEU A 146 14.54 -38.31 12.94
CA LEU A 146 15.93 -38.73 13.16
C LEU A 146 16.43 -38.33 14.54
N ARG A 147 16.16 -37.10 14.97
CA ARG A 147 16.52 -36.63 16.31
C ARG A 147 15.88 -37.45 17.41
N GLN A 148 14.58 -37.75 17.28
CA GLN A 148 13.87 -38.60 18.24
C GLN A 148 14.48 -40.02 18.30
N LYS A 149 14.80 -40.62 17.14
CA LYS A 149 15.42 -41.94 17.05
C LYS A 149 16.80 -41.91 17.72
N ALA A 150 17.66 -40.92 17.38
CA ALA A 150 18.99 -40.82 17.94
C ALA A 150 18.99 -40.61 19.48
N LEU A 151 17.98 -39.91 20.00
CA LEU A 151 17.88 -39.59 21.44
C LEU A 151 17.13 -40.65 22.24
N ALA A 152 16.41 -41.58 21.60
CA ALA A 152 15.70 -42.66 22.26
C ALA A 152 16.66 -43.58 23.07
N ASP A 153 17.86 -43.82 22.50
CA ASP A 153 18.88 -44.66 23.13
C ASP A 153 19.46 -44.05 24.41
N PHE A 154 19.37 -42.74 24.59
CA PHE A 154 19.88 -42.05 25.78
C PHE A 154 18.92 -42.03 26.98
N LYS A 155 17.71 -42.62 26.85
CA LYS A 155 16.69 -42.68 27.93
C LYS A 155 16.43 -41.32 28.60
N LEU A 156 16.46 -40.25 27.81
CA LEU A 156 16.22 -38.91 28.34
C LEU A 156 14.76 -38.71 28.75
N THR A 157 14.56 -38.02 29.86
CA THR A 157 13.23 -37.59 30.26
C THR A 157 12.72 -36.50 29.31
N PRO A 158 11.38 -36.32 29.14
CA PRO A 158 10.83 -35.30 28.26
C PRO A 158 11.42 -33.88 28.45
N PRO A 159 11.68 -33.39 29.69
CA PRO A 159 12.33 -32.11 29.89
C PRO A 159 13.79 -32.08 29.41
N GLN A 160 14.56 -33.17 29.60
CA GLN A 160 15.95 -33.30 29.15
C GLN A 160 15.99 -33.36 27.61
N LEU A 161 15.07 -34.05 26.99
CA LEU A 161 14.91 -34.11 25.54
C LEU A 161 14.64 -32.71 24.98
N ALA A 162 13.72 -31.98 25.59
CA ALA A 162 13.42 -30.61 25.20
C ALA A 162 14.63 -29.68 25.33
N PHE A 163 15.42 -29.84 26.40
CA PHE A 163 16.68 -29.09 26.60
C PHE A 163 17.74 -29.44 25.54
N VAL A 164 17.92 -30.71 25.19
CA VAL A 164 18.91 -31.12 24.17
C VAL A 164 18.51 -30.64 22.78
N LEU A 165 17.23 -30.68 22.47
CA LEU A 165 16.72 -30.23 21.16
C LEU A 165 16.71 -28.72 21.00
N ASN A 166 16.31 -28.02 22.04
CA ASN A 166 16.18 -26.55 22.06
C ASN A 166 16.54 -26.02 23.46
N PRO A 167 17.84 -25.87 23.79
CA PRO A 167 18.28 -25.44 25.12
C PRO A 167 17.74 -24.07 25.53
N VAL A 168 17.47 -23.22 24.58
CA VAL A 168 16.81 -21.93 24.78
C VAL A 168 15.55 -21.88 23.92
N ARG A 169 14.41 -21.81 24.58
CA ARG A 169 13.13 -21.55 23.92
C ARG A 169 12.93 -20.04 23.85
N LEU A 170 12.87 -19.51 22.64
CA LEU A 170 12.48 -18.12 22.43
C LEU A 170 10.95 -18.03 22.50
N ASP A 171 10.45 -17.51 23.62
CA ASP A 171 9.04 -17.18 23.75
C ASP A 171 8.81 -15.76 23.20
N GLU A 172 8.45 -15.65 21.93
CA GLU A 172 8.14 -14.38 21.29
C GLU A 172 6.80 -13.84 21.81
N ARG A 173 6.88 -12.76 22.57
CA ARG A 173 5.69 -12.01 23.01
C ARG A 173 5.67 -10.67 22.30
N SER A 174 4.84 -10.55 21.28
CA SER A 174 4.60 -9.26 20.64
C SER A 174 3.92 -8.32 21.62
N THR A 175 4.50 -7.15 21.86
CA THR A 175 3.87 -6.05 22.61
C THR A 175 2.86 -5.29 21.76
N ALA A 176 2.97 -5.40 20.42
CA ALA A 176 2.03 -4.79 19.49
C ALA A 176 0.70 -5.56 19.50
N ASN A 177 -0.39 -4.83 19.67
CA ASN A 177 -1.71 -5.40 19.55
C ASN A 177 -2.06 -5.68 18.08
N GLN A 178 -3.16 -6.41 17.82
CA GLN A 178 -3.57 -6.80 16.48
C GLN A 178 -3.84 -5.58 15.58
N ARG A 179 -4.43 -4.50 16.14
CA ARG A 179 -4.67 -3.24 15.43
C ARG A 179 -3.36 -2.58 14.98
N GLU A 180 -2.34 -2.55 15.85
CA GLU A 180 -1.02 -2.00 15.51
C GLU A 180 -0.34 -2.77 14.40
N ARG A 181 -0.36 -4.11 14.44
CA ARG A 181 0.26 -4.96 13.42
C ARG A 181 -0.35 -4.76 12.04
N ILE A 182 -1.66 -4.87 11.93
CA ILE A 182 -2.37 -4.75 10.65
C ILE A 182 -2.45 -3.28 10.24
N GLY A 183 -2.65 -2.37 11.21
CA GLY A 183 -2.63 -0.94 10.97
C GLY A 183 -1.28 -0.45 10.43
N ALA A 184 -0.16 -1.07 10.79
CA ALA A 184 1.14 -0.77 10.21
C ALA A 184 1.23 -1.15 8.73
N LEU A 185 0.59 -2.25 8.32
CA LEU A 185 0.56 -2.70 6.93
C LEU A 185 -0.37 -1.84 6.06
N ILE A 186 -1.61 -1.63 6.51
CA ILE A 186 -2.64 -0.93 5.74
C ILE A 186 -2.49 0.59 5.88
N GLY A 187 -2.08 1.06 7.05
CA GLY A 187 -1.99 2.48 7.39
C GLY A 187 -1.02 3.27 6.52
N GLY A 188 -0.03 2.63 5.90
CA GLY A 188 0.84 3.26 4.93
C GLY A 188 0.17 3.51 3.57
N MET A 189 -0.72 2.61 3.15
CA MET A 189 -1.39 2.72 1.84
C MET A 189 -2.55 3.73 1.86
N LEU A 190 -3.29 3.80 2.97
CA LEU A 190 -4.46 4.67 3.09
C LEU A 190 -4.15 6.15 2.83
N PRO A 191 -3.14 6.77 3.46
CA PRO A 191 -2.78 8.16 3.18
C PRO A 191 -2.42 8.39 1.72
N TYR A 192 -1.71 7.44 1.09
CA TYR A 192 -1.35 7.53 -0.32
C TYR A 192 -2.59 7.73 -1.19
N PHE A 193 -3.57 6.86 -1.07
CA PHE A 193 -4.79 6.96 -1.86
C PHE A 193 -5.60 8.23 -1.54
N LEU A 194 -5.70 8.61 -0.27
CA LEU A 194 -6.47 9.78 0.15
C LEU A 194 -5.87 11.09 -0.38
N LEU A 195 -4.56 11.26 -0.22
CA LEU A 195 -3.86 12.44 -0.70
C LEU A 195 -3.87 12.52 -2.23
N PHE A 196 -3.69 11.38 -2.89
CA PHE A 196 -3.71 11.28 -4.34
C PHE A 196 -5.09 11.61 -4.93
N VAL A 197 -6.17 11.07 -4.35
CA VAL A 197 -7.54 11.37 -4.78
C VAL A 197 -7.88 12.83 -4.53
N CYS A 198 -7.50 13.37 -3.38
CA CYS A 198 -7.71 14.80 -3.06
C CYS A 198 -7.04 15.71 -4.10
N LEU A 199 -5.81 15.40 -4.49
CA LEU A 199 -5.06 16.15 -5.50
C LEU A 199 -5.70 16.02 -6.88
N LEU A 200 -5.96 14.78 -7.34
CA LEU A 200 -6.49 14.53 -8.69
C LEU A 200 -7.89 15.12 -8.89
N ALA A 201 -8.76 15.00 -7.88
CA ALA A 201 -10.13 15.53 -7.96
C ALA A 201 -10.16 17.05 -8.14
N ALA A 202 -9.19 17.76 -7.54
CA ALA A 202 -9.08 19.21 -7.69
C ALA A 202 -8.32 19.65 -8.97
N THR A 203 -7.56 18.74 -9.61
CA THR A 203 -6.69 19.08 -10.76
C THR A 203 -7.48 19.54 -11.98
N TYR A 204 -8.48 18.76 -12.41
CA TYR A 204 -9.31 19.14 -13.56
C TYR A 204 -10.07 20.45 -13.36
N PRO A 205 -10.82 20.63 -12.26
CA PRO A 205 -11.44 21.92 -11.98
C PRO A 205 -10.43 23.09 -11.90
N ALA A 206 -9.23 22.84 -11.40
CA ALA A 206 -8.21 23.88 -11.35
C ALA A 206 -7.78 24.33 -12.73
N ILE A 207 -7.58 23.40 -13.66
CA ILE A 207 -7.22 23.74 -15.05
C ILE A 207 -8.34 24.55 -15.72
N ASP A 208 -9.59 24.12 -15.57
CA ASP A 208 -10.72 24.82 -16.16
C ASP A 208 -10.91 26.24 -15.60
N LEU A 209 -10.84 26.38 -14.27
CA LEU A 209 -11.02 27.65 -13.57
C LEU A 209 -9.88 28.67 -13.77
N GLY A 210 -8.71 28.24 -14.22
CA GLY A 210 -7.56 29.10 -14.47
C GLY A 210 -7.25 29.19 -15.96
N ALA A 211 -6.52 28.23 -16.48
CA ALA A 211 -6.06 28.20 -17.86
C ALA A 211 -7.21 28.08 -18.88
N GLY A 212 -8.27 27.31 -18.56
CA GLY A 212 -9.43 27.17 -19.42
C GLY A 212 -10.17 28.49 -19.67
N GLU A 213 -10.34 29.30 -18.64
CA GLU A 213 -10.96 30.61 -18.80
C GLU A 213 -10.09 31.60 -19.58
N LYS A 214 -8.75 31.50 -19.45
CA LYS A 214 -7.82 32.30 -20.28
C LYS A 214 -7.94 31.93 -21.76
N GLU A 215 -7.87 30.64 -22.06
CA GLU A 215 -7.92 30.12 -23.43
C GLU A 215 -9.26 30.43 -24.09
N ALA A 216 -10.35 30.42 -23.31
CA ALA A 216 -11.70 30.79 -23.79
C ALA A 216 -11.94 32.31 -23.90
N GLY A 217 -11.00 33.17 -23.45
CA GLY A 217 -11.18 34.62 -23.42
C GLY A 217 -12.22 35.13 -22.39
N THR A 218 -12.72 34.23 -21.54
CA THR A 218 -13.77 34.57 -20.56
C THR A 218 -13.20 35.22 -19.30
N LEU A 219 -11.91 35.06 -19.03
CA LEU A 219 -11.23 35.69 -17.91
C LEU A 219 -11.27 37.23 -18.02
N GLU A 220 -11.07 37.78 -19.22
CA GLU A 220 -11.15 39.24 -19.44
C GLU A 220 -12.53 39.78 -19.12
N THR A 221 -13.59 39.11 -19.59
CA THR A 221 -14.98 39.47 -19.26
C THR A 221 -15.25 39.43 -17.76
N LEU A 222 -14.65 38.45 -17.05
CA LEU A 222 -14.81 38.31 -15.62
C LEU A 222 -14.09 39.43 -14.84
N LEU A 223 -12.95 39.91 -15.35
CA LEU A 223 -12.17 41.01 -14.76
C LEU A 223 -12.85 42.39 -14.96
N LEU A 224 -13.75 42.52 -15.96
CA LEU A 224 -14.58 43.74 -16.15
C LEU A 224 -15.74 43.80 -15.19
N ALA A 225 -16.11 42.72 -14.51
CA ALA A 225 -17.17 42.71 -13.53
C ALA A 225 -16.75 43.51 -12.27
N PRO A 226 -17.69 44.19 -11.58
CA PRO A 226 -17.37 44.97 -10.39
C PRO A 226 -17.13 44.06 -9.16
N ILE A 227 -16.15 43.17 -9.26
CA ILE A 227 -15.76 42.20 -8.23
C ILE A 227 -14.27 42.39 -7.96
N ALA A 228 -13.89 42.48 -6.69
CA ALA A 228 -12.47 42.57 -6.31
C ALA A 228 -11.71 41.29 -6.79
N ARG A 229 -10.52 41.47 -7.35
CA ARG A 229 -9.65 40.34 -7.83
C ARG A 229 -9.41 39.31 -6.71
N SER A 230 -9.28 39.78 -5.46
CA SER A 230 -9.12 38.90 -4.29
C SER A 230 -10.36 38.07 -3.99
N GLU A 231 -11.55 38.55 -4.27
CA GLU A 231 -12.79 37.79 -4.10
C GLU A 231 -12.95 36.73 -5.18
N LEU A 232 -12.48 37.03 -6.39
CA LEU A 232 -12.45 36.09 -7.51
C LEU A 232 -11.57 34.89 -7.18
N VAL A 233 -10.31 35.14 -6.75
CA VAL A 233 -9.37 34.10 -6.35
C VAL A 233 -9.92 33.25 -5.21
N MET A 234 -10.48 33.92 -4.17
CA MET A 234 -11.03 33.22 -3.02
C MET A 234 -12.24 32.36 -3.40
N GLY A 235 -13.09 32.83 -4.32
CA GLY A 235 -14.21 32.03 -4.84
C GLY A 235 -13.73 30.78 -5.56
N LYS A 236 -12.74 30.89 -6.46
CA LYS A 236 -12.14 29.77 -7.18
C LYS A 236 -11.42 28.81 -6.24
N PHE A 237 -10.65 29.33 -5.29
CA PHE A 237 -10.02 28.52 -4.25
C PHE A 237 -11.03 27.69 -3.48
N MET A 238 -12.13 28.30 -3.02
CA MET A 238 -13.19 27.60 -2.28
C MET A 238 -13.82 26.46 -3.09
N VAL A 239 -13.94 26.61 -4.40
CA VAL A 239 -14.43 25.53 -5.28
C VAL A 239 -13.45 24.35 -5.28
N LEU A 240 -12.17 24.61 -5.54
CA LEU A 240 -11.15 23.55 -5.58
C LEU A 240 -11.00 22.86 -4.23
N PHE A 241 -10.99 23.62 -3.16
CA PHE A 241 -10.97 23.11 -1.79
C PHE A 241 -12.16 22.19 -1.52
N SER A 242 -13.39 22.65 -1.85
CA SER A 242 -14.61 21.87 -1.63
C SER A 242 -14.61 20.58 -2.44
N VAL A 243 -14.17 20.62 -3.69
CA VAL A 243 -14.12 19.45 -4.60
C VAL A 243 -13.08 18.44 -4.11
N GLY A 244 -11.87 18.87 -3.81
CA GLY A 244 -10.81 18.00 -3.31
C GLY A 244 -11.16 17.36 -1.97
N LEU A 245 -11.68 18.15 -1.03
CA LEU A 245 -12.11 17.67 0.29
C LEU A 245 -13.28 16.69 0.17
N ALA A 246 -14.29 17.02 -0.64
CA ALA A 246 -15.44 16.14 -0.85
C ALA A 246 -15.04 14.79 -1.45
N ALA A 247 -14.17 14.78 -2.45
CA ALA A 247 -13.68 13.54 -3.06
C ALA A 247 -12.92 12.68 -2.05
N ALA A 248 -12.05 13.28 -1.24
CA ALA A 248 -11.31 12.55 -0.22
C ALA A 248 -12.22 12.01 0.90
N LEU A 249 -13.20 12.79 1.36
CA LEU A 249 -14.18 12.34 2.35
C LEU A 249 -15.10 11.24 1.81
N LEU A 250 -15.52 11.35 0.55
CA LEU A 250 -16.29 10.29 -0.13
C LEU A 250 -15.48 8.99 -0.20
N MET A 251 -14.18 9.08 -0.45
CA MET A 251 -13.29 7.92 -0.45
C MET A 251 -13.15 7.31 0.96
N VAL A 252 -12.93 8.11 2.00
CA VAL A 252 -12.86 7.62 3.40
C VAL A 252 -14.14 6.88 3.77
N THR A 253 -15.29 7.46 3.48
CA THR A 253 -16.59 6.85 3.80
C THR A 253 -16.84 5.60 2.98
N SER A 254 -16.58 5.64 1.67
CA SER A 254 -16.72 4.48 0.78
C SER A 254 -15.82 3.33 1.23
N LEU A 255 -14.54 3.59 1.49
CA LEU A 255 -13.60 2.58 1.97
C LEU A 255 -14.04 2.01 3.32
N GLY A 256 -14.48 2.86 4.26
CA GLY A 256 -14.99 2.44 5.56
C GLY A 256 -16.21 1.51 5.44
N VAL A 257 -17.19 1.86 4.59
CA VAL A 257 -18.36 1.04 4.31
C VAL A 257 -17.95 -0.31 3.71
N VAL A 258 -17.12 -0.27 2.67
CA VAL A 258 -16.69 -1.48 1.95
C VAL A 258 -15.89 -2.40 2.87
N LEU A 259 -14.93 -1.89 3.64
CA LEU A 259 -14.17 -2.68 4.61
C LEU A 259 -15.11 -3.33 5.64
N ARG A 260 -16.08 -2.61 6.17
CA ARG A 260 -17.00 -3.16 7.18
C ARG A 260 -17.84 -4.32 6.65
N PHE A 261 -18.26 -4.29 5.38
CA PHE A 261 -19.09 -5.35 4.79
C PHE A 261 -18.30 -6.54 4.24
N PHE A 262 -17.07 -6.32 3.79
CA PHE A 262 -16.31 -7.33 3.06
C PHE A 262 -15.05 -7.83 3.78
N ALA A 263 -14.54 -7.14 4.82
CA ALA A 263 -13.32 -7.55 5.51
C ALA A 263 -13.40 -8.99 6.03
N ALA A 264 -14.54 -9.39 6.62
CA ALA A 264 -14.73 -10.74 7.13
C ALA A 264 -14.73 -11.85 6.05
N ARG A 265 -14.94 -11.48 4.77
CA ARG A 265 -14.89 -12.42 3.63
C ARG A 265 -13.47 -12.55 3.06
N ILE A 266 -12.60 -11.59 3.35
CA ILE A 266 -11.22 -11.59 2.88
C ILE A 266 -10.33 -12.25 3.92
N ASP A 267 -10.38 -11.77 5.16
CA ASP A 267 -9.51 -12.23 6.25
C ASP A 267 -10.15 -11.91 7.60
N ALA A 268 -10.11 -12.86 8.53
CA ALA A 268 -10.70 -12.70 9.87
C ALA A 268 -9.92 -11.65 10.71
N ASP A 269 -8.61 -11.59 10.56
CA ASP A 269 -7.76 -10.62 11.26
C ASP A 269 -8.04 -9.19 10.77
N LEU A 270 -8.21 -9.03 9.44
CA LEU A 270 -8.62 -7.76 8.84
C LEU A 270 -10.00 -7.32 9.37
N ALA A 271 -10.96 -8.23 9.46
CA ALA A 271 -12.28 -7.94 10.01
C ALA A 271 -12.21 -7.48 11.47
N ALA A 272 -11.38 -8.13 12.28
CA ALA A 272 -11.17 -7.76 13.68
C ALA A 272 -10.61 -6.33 13.79
N VAL A 273 -9.63 -5.95 12.95
CA VAL A 273 -9.06 -4.60 12.94
C VAL A 273 -10.06 -3.56 12.48
N VAL A 274 -10.78 -3.83 11.39
CA VAL A 274 -11.82 -2.92 10.88
C VAL A 274 -12.91 -2.66 11.92
N SER A 275 -13.24 -3.67 12.74
CA SER A 275 -14.20 -3.49 13.84
C SER A 275 -13.71 -2.55 14.94
N THR A 276 -12.39 -2.36 15.09
CA THR A 276 -11.80 -1.44 16.07
C THR A 276 -11.69 0.01 15.57
N LEU A 277 -11.81 0.23 14.25
CA LEU A 277 -11.82 1.57 13.67
C LEU A 277 -13.17 2.25 13.98
N GLY A 278 -13.13 3.25 14.86
CA GLY A 278 -14.29 4.02 15.27
C GLY A 278 -14.59 5.19 14.31
N LEU A 279 -15.79 5.77 14.46
CA LEU A 279 -16.15 7.01 13.78
C LEU A 279 -15.21 8.15 14.16
N GLY A 280 -14.65 8.14 15.39
CA GLY A 280 -13.65 9.11 15.83
C GLY A 280 -12.36 9.03 15.00
N ASP A 281 -11.87 7.84 14.69
CA ASP A 281 -10.66 7.66 13.85
C ASP A 281 -10.90 8.20 12.43
N LEU A 282 -12.06 7.92 11.85
CA LEU A 282 -12.44 8.45 10.53
C LEU A 282 -12.59 9.97 10.54
N ALA A 283 -13.13 10.54 11.61
CA ALA A 283 -13.24 11.99 11.78
C ALA A 283 -11.85 12.65 11.90
N LEU A 284 -10.91 12.04 12.63
CA LEU A 284 -9.54 12.52 12.73
C LEU A 284 -8.80 12.48 11.39
N VAL A 285 -8.99 11.40 10.63
CA VAL A 285 -8.45 11.29 9.25
C VAL A 285 -9.07 12.39 8.38
N GLY A 286 -10.40 12.57 8.44
CA GLY A 286 -11.11 13.63 7.72
C GLY A 286 -10.60 15.03 8.07
N LEU A 287 -10.31 15.27 9.36
CA LEU A 287 -9.77 16.55 9.82
C LEU A 287 -8.37 16.85 9.26
N MET A 288 -7.52 15.81 9.08
CA MET A 288 -6.21 15.97 8.43
C MET A 288 -6.34 16.28 6.93
N LEU A 289 -7.44 15.88 6.28
CA LEU A 289 -7.68 16.20 4.87
C LEU A 289 -8.03 17.69 4.65
N VAL A 290 -8.51 18.40 5.66
CA VAL A 290 -8.86 19.83 5.55
C VAL A 290 -7.66 20.69 5.14
N PRO A 291 -6.55 20.74 5.92
CA PRO A 291 -5.38 21.53 5.51
C PRO A 291 -4.75 20.97 4.22
N THR A 292 -4.80 19.67 3.99
CA THR A 292 -4.30 19.05 2.76
C THR A 292 -5.03 19.57 1.52
N ALA A 293 -6.37 19.54 1.53
CA ALA A 293 -7.19 20.06 0.44
C ALA A 293 -6.93 21.56 0.20
N ALA A 294 -6.71 22.32 1.26
CA ALA A 294 -6.38 23.75 1.16
C ALA A 294 -4.99 23.99 0.54
N ILE A 295 -3.98 23.18 0.90
CA ILE A 295 -2.65 23.22 0.29
C ILE A 295 -2.75 22.92 -1.22
N PHE A 296 -3.40 21.82 -1.59
CA PHE A 296 -3.54 21.43 -3.00
C PHE A 296 -4.35 22.45 -3.79
N ALA A 297 -5.47 22.94 -3.26
CA ALA A 297 -6.29 23.96 -3.91
C ALA A 297 -5.48 25.24 -4.19
N SER A 298 -4.67 25.68 -3.23
CA SER A 298 -3.83 26.87 -3.39
C SER A 298 -2.77 26.71 -4.46
N VAL A 299 -2.05 25.59 -4.45
CA VAL A 299 -0.97 25.31 -5.40
C VAL A 299 -1.53 25.11 -6.81
N LEU A 300 -2.57 24.26 -6.95
CA LEU A 300 -3.20 23.98 -8.24
C LEU A 300 -3.77 25.24 -8.88
N LEU A 301 -4.45 26.09 -8.07
CA LEU A 301 -4.98 27.36 -8.55
C LEU A 301 -3.86 28.29 -9.03
N ALA A 302 -2.78 28.42 -8.27
CA ALA A 302 -1.65 29.27 -8.64
C ALA A 302 -1.01 28.81 -9.94
N MET A 303 -0.79 27.49 -10.10
CA MET A 303 -0.23 26.88 -11.32
C MET A 303 -1.14 27.08 -12.52
N SER A 304 -2.44 26.88 -12.36
CA SER A 304 -3.40 27.05 -13.44
C SER A 304 -3.54 28.50 -13.91
N ILE A 305 -3.50 29.47 -12.99
CA ILE A 305 -3.52 30.89 -13.30
C ILE A 305 -2.25 31.31 -14.05
N TYR A 306 -1.10 30.71 -13.72
CA TYR A 306 0.17 30.98 -14.37
C TYR A 306 0.23 30.43 -15.80
N ALA A 307 -0.39 29.32 -16.08
CA ALA A 307 -0.42 28.70 -17.41
C ALA A 307 -1.15 29.57 -18.44
N LYS A 308 -0.69 29.52 -19.70
CA LYS A 308 -1.29 30.23 -20.84
C LYS A 308 -2.44 29.47 -21.47
N SER A 309 -2.36 28.13 -21.44
CA SER A 309 -3.33 27.22 -22.09
C SER A 309 -3.62 26.01 -21.23
N TYR A 310 -4.71 25.32 -21.54
CA TYR A 310 -5.09 24.04 -20.93
C TYR A 310 -3.96 23.02 -20.99
N LYS A 311 -3.29 22.93 -22.14
CA LYS A 311 -2.17 21.99 -22.36
C LYS A 311 -0.97 22.34 -21.49
N GLU A 312 -0.61 23.61 -21.35
CA GLU A 312 0.48 24.06 -20.48
C GLU A 312 0.16 23.78 -19.02
N ALA A 313 -1.06 24.10 -18.56
CA ALA A 313 -1.50 23.81 -17.20
C ALA A 313 -1.41 22.32 -16.87
N THR A 314 -1.90 21.46 -17.76
CA THR A 314 -1.80 20.00 -17.60
C THR A 314 -0.33 19.56 -17.50
N GLY A 315 0.53 20.07 -18.37
CA GLY A 315 1.97 19.74 -18.34
C GLY A 315 2.67 20.18 -17.05
N MET A 316 2.30 21.36 -16.52
CA MET A 316 2.86 21.88 -15.27
C MET A 316 2.38 21.11 -14.04
N MET A 317 1.15 20.58 -14.04
CA MET A 317 0.60 19.84 -12.90
C MET A 317 1.12 18.41 -12.80
N GLN A 318 1.63 17.80 -13.87
CA GLN A 318 2.21 16.46 -13.86
C GLN A 318 3.37 16.31 -12.85
N PRO A 319 4.38 17.20 -12.81
CA PRO A 319 5.43 17.14 -11.81
C PRO A 319 4.93 17.28 -10.36
N LEU A 320 3.84 18.03 -10.13
CA LEU A 320 3.26 18.17 -8.79
C LEU A 320 2.77 16.83 -8.25
N VAL A 321 2.17 16.01 -9.11
CA VAL A 321 1.76 14.64 -8.75
C VAL A 321 2.97 13.83 -8.30
N MET A 322 4.07 13.88 -9.05
CA MET A 322 5.32 13.19 -8.69
C MET A 322 5.91 13.67 -7.37
N VAL A 323 5.95 15.00 -7.17
CA VAL A 323 6.45 15.60 -5.91
C VAL A 323 5.58 15.21 -4.72
N THR A 324 4.26 15.04 -4.91
CA THR A 324 3.35 14.62 -3.84
C THR A 324 3.51 13.15 -3.48
N ILE A 325 3.85 12.29 -4.44
CA ILE A 325 4.03 10.85 -4.20
C ILE A 325 5.23 10.61 -3.27
N LEU A 326 6.35 11.32 -3.44
CA LEU A 326 7.58 11.07 -2.71
C LEU A 326 7.42 11.13 -1.16
N PRO A 327 6.87 12.19 -0.56
CA PRO A 327 6.63 12.27 0.88
C PRO A 327 5.73 11.15 1.41
N VAL A 328 4.75 10.75 0.60
CA VAL A 328 3.78 9.72 0.99
C VAL A 328 4.40 8.33 0.95
N VAL A 329 5.21 8.04 -0.07
CA VAL A 329 5.97 6.78 -0.16
C VAL A 329 6.96 6.66 1.00
N LEU A 330 7.60 7.75 1.42
CA LEU A 330 8.45 7.75 2.62
C LEU A 330 7.69 7.30 3.88
N ALA A 331 6.43 7.69 4.04
CA ALA A 331 5.61 7.25 5.16
C ALA A 331 5.27 5.75 5.13
N MET A 332 5.37 5.10 3.95
CA MET A 332 5.16 3.65 3.79
C MET A 332 6.38 2.82 4.19
N VAL A 333 7.58 3.43 4.25
CA VAL A 333 8.81 2.70 4.57
C VAL A 333 8.72 2.12 5.99
N PRO A 334 9.03 0.82 6.17
CA PRO A 334 9.11 0.21 7.50
C PRO A 334 10.13 0.94 8.39
N GLY A 335 9.77 1.15 9.66
CA GLY A 335 10.62 1.87 10.63
C GLY A 335 10.53 3.40 10.58
N VAL A 336 9.84 3.98 9.58
CA VAL A 336 9.52 5.40 9.60
C VAL A 336 8.27 5.62 10.45
N GLU A 337 8.49 6.23 11.63
CA GLU A 337 7.46 6.54 12.61
C GLU A 337 7.32 8.05 12.80
N LEU A 338 6.17 8.48 13.29
CA LEU A 338 5.89 9.88 13.55
C LEU A 338 6.70 10.39 14.76
N ASN A 339 7.86 10.96 14.49
CA ASN A 339 8.66 11.68 15.47
C ASN A 339 8.58 13.21 15.22
N TRP A 340 9.21 14.00 16.08
CA TRP A 340 9.18 15.48 15.96
C TRP A 340 9.82 16.00 14.65
N LEU A 341 10.81 15.28 14.13
CA LEU A 341 11.46 15.62 12.86
C LEU A 341 10.49 15.43 11.70
N TRP A 342 9.87 14.26 11.61
CA TRP A 342 8.91 13.95 10.55
C TRP A 342 7.61 14.76 10.67
N ALA A 343 7.23 15.16 11.90
CA ALA A 343 6.08 16.03 12.13
C ALA A 343 6.25 17.44 11.52
N SER A 344 7.49 17.86 11.23
CA SER A 344 7.78 19.15 10.60
C SER A 344 7.81 19.11 9.07
N VAL A 345 7.84 17.91 8.44
CA VAL A 345 7.91 17.74 6.98
C VAL A 345 6.50 17.73 6.38
N PRO A 346 6.12 18.75 5.58
CA PRO A 346 4.78 18.82 4.99
C PRO A 346 4.43 17.61 4.14
N LEU A 347 3.16 17.24 4.11
CA LEU A 347 2.58 16.06 3.45
C LEU A 347 3.04 14.73 4.08
N THR A 348 4.32 14.53 4.39
CA THR A 348 4.82 13.34 5.12
C THR A 348 4.22 13.28 6.52
N ASN A 349 4.16 14.41 7.22
CA ASN A 349 3.56 14.51 8.55
C ASN A 349 2.08 14.11 8.55
N ILE A 350 1.31 14.56 7.56
CA ILE A 350 -0.11 14.21 7.39
C ILE A 350 -0.25 12.70 7.12
N ALA A 351 0.58 12.17 6.21
CA ALA A 351 0.56 10.75 5.88
C ALA A 351 0.90 9.87 7.10
N LEU A 352 1.94 10.23 7.87
CA LEU A 352 2.30 9.53 9.10
C LEU A 352 1.24 9.67 10.19
N ALA A 353 0.63 10.86 10.35
CA ALA A 353 -0.47 11.05 11.29
C ALA A 353 -1.66 10.13 10.96
N MET A 354 -2.06 10.04 9.71
CA MET A 354 -3.12 9.12 9.27
C MET A 354 -2.75 7.65 9.54
N LYS A 355 -1.49 7.26 9.30
CA LYS A 355 -0.97 5.93 9.62
C LYS A 355 -1.09 5.62 11.11
N GLU A 356 -0.66 6.55 12.00
CA GLU A 356 -0.75 6.37 13.45
C GLU A 356 -2.21 6.36 13.96
N ILE A 357 -3.14 7.12 13.34
CA ILE A 357 -4.56 7.04 13.64
C ILE A 357 -5.09 5.64 13.34
N VAL A 358 -4.76 5.07 12.18
CA VAL A 358 -5.20 3.70 11.81
C VAL A 358 -4.61 2.66 12.76
N LYS A 359 -3.34 2.79 13.15
CA LYS A 359 -2.69 1.95 14.16
C LYS A 359 -3.33 2.08 15.56
N GLY A 360 -3.97 3.21 15.84
CA GLY A 360 -4.49 3.54 17.18
C GLY A 360 -3.40 4.03 18.14
N THR A 361 -2.27 4.46 17.63
CA THR A 361 -1.09 4.93 18.40
C THR A 361 -0.85 6.43 18.29
N MET A 362 -1.85 7.18 17.79
CA MET A 362 -1.71 8.61 17.54
C MET A 362 -1.51 9.42 18.81
N ASP A 363 -0.43 10.19 18.87
CA ASP A 363 -0.16 11.18 19.88
C ASP A 363 -0.90 12.50 19.53
N TYR A 364 -1.86 12.87 20.36
CA TYR A 364 -2.71 14.06 20.13
C TYR A 364 -1.94 15.38 20.16
N GLN A 365 -0.80 15.47 20.85
CA GLN A 365 0.03 16.68 20.82
C GLN A 365 0.66 16.86 19.44
N LYS A 366 1.22 15.79 18.88
CA LYS A 366 1.75 15.79 17.51
C LYS A 366 0.64 16.04 16.48
N PHE A 367 -0.56 15.46 16.71
CA PHE A 367 -1.71 15.69 15.85
C PHE A 367 -2.07 17.17 15.74
N LEU A 368 -2.21 17.87 16.88
CA LEU A 368 -2.52 19.28 16.91
C LEU A 368 -1.42 20.13 16.26
N MET A 369 -0.16 19.80 16.52
CA MET A 369 0.97 20.48 15.89
C MET A 369 0.94 20.34 14.36
N ILE A 370 0.68 19.14 13.84
CA ILE A 370 0.60 18.87 12.40
C ILE A 370 -0.58 19.63 11.79
N LEU A 371 -1.75 19.58 12.44
CA LEU A 371 -2.94 20.29 12.00
C LEU A 371 -2.68 21.81 11.91
N PHE A 372 -2.06 22.37 12.95
CA PHE A 372 -1.73 23.79 12.99
C PHE A 372 -0.68 24.17 11.93
N SER A 373 0.44 23.46 11.87
CA SER A 373 1.53 23.75 10.92
C SER A 373 1.07 23.64 9.47
N SER A 374 0.29 22.58 9.14
CA SER A 374 -0.25 22.39 7.80
C SER A 374 -1.30 23.45 7.44
N SER A 375 -2.10 23.89 8.41
CA SER A 375 -3.06 24.99 8.21
C SER A 375 -2.35 26.34 7.97
N VAL A 376 -1.26 26.59 8.68
CA VAL A 376 -0.42 27.78 8.45
C VAL A 376 0.20 27.74 7.05
N ILE A 377 0.74 26.59 6.61
CA ILE A 377 1.27 26.42 5.27
C ILE A 377 0.18 26.67 4.22
N ALA A 378 -1.01 26.12 4.40
CA ALA A 378 -2.14 26.35 3.50
C ALA A 378 -2.52 27.85 3.42
N ALA A 379 -2.56 28.54 4.55
CA ALA A 379 -2.86 29.96 4.60
C ALA A 379 -1.78 30.82 3.91
N LEU A 380 -0.49 30.47 4.08
CA LEU A 380 0.63 31.16 3.40
C LEU A 380 0.58 30.94 1.89
N LEU A 381 0.32 29.72 1.43
CA LEU A 381 0.18 29.39 0.01
C LEU A 381 -1.01 30.12 -0.62
N LEU A 382 -2.13 30.19 0.08
CA LEU A 382 -3.30 30.93 -0.36
C LEU A 382 -3.03 32.43 -0.45
N ALA A 383 -2.36 32.99 0.56
CA ALA A 383 -1.96 34.40 0.56
C ALA A 383 -1.01 34.71 -0.60
N TRP A 384 -0.05 33.81 -0.84
CA TRP A 384 0.87 33.91 -1.99
C TRP A 384 0.10 33.84 -3.31
N CYS A 385 -0.80 32.89 -3.50
CA CYS A 385 -1.64 32.76 -4.68
C CYS A 385 -2.46 34.02 -4.93
N ARG A 386 -3.10 34.57 -3.87
CA ARG A 386 -3.88 35.82 -3.91
C ARG A 386 -3.03 37.00 -4.36
N ASN A 387 -1.82 37.16 -3.79
CA ASN A 387 -0.91 38.24 -4.14
C ASN A 387 -0.39 38.11 -5.60
N TRP A 388 -0.19 36.88 -6.04
CA TRP A 388 0.29 36.60 -7.39
C TRP A 388 -0.78 36.93 -8.45
N PHE A 389 -2.03 36.60 -8.19
CA PHE A 389 -3.17 36.95 -9.04
C PHE A 389 -3.38 38.47 -9.18
N GLY A 390 -2.93 39.26 -8.20
CA GLY A 390 -2.96 40.71 -8.27
C GLY A 390 -2.04 41.35 -9.32
N ARG A 391 -1.05 40.57 -9.82
CA ARG A 391 -0.04 41.07 -10.77
C ARG A 391 -0.53 40.92 -12.19
N GLU A 392 -0.60 42.02 -12.95
CA GLU A 392 -1.08 42.05 -14.34
C GLU A 392 -0.23 41.17 -15.27
N GLN A 393 1.08 41.11 -15.03
CA GLN A 393 2.00 40.26 -15.80
C GLN A 393 1.68 38.76 -15.76
N VAL A 394 0.94 38.29 -14.77
CA VAL A 394 0.52 36.88 -14.60
C VAL A 394 -0.79 36.61 -15.32
N LEU A 395 -1.70 37.60 -15.29
CA LEU A 395 -3.02 37.49 -15.89
C LEU A 395 -2.97 37.59 -17.42
N PHE A 396 -2.14 38.50 -17.93
CA PHE A 396 -2.01 38.83 -19.37
C PHE A 396 -0.68 38.37 -19.95
N ARG A 397 -0.20 37.21 -19.52
CA ARG A 397 0.99 36.59 -20.05
C ARG A 397 0.67 35.97 -21.42
N ASP A 398 1.14 36.59 -22.51
CA ASP A 398 1.10 36.10 -23.88
C ASP A 398 2.08 34.94 -24.13
#